data_41e4d1a38953e9e3e723a2d93cd21b21
#
_entry.id   41e4d1a38953e9e3e723a2d93cd21b21
#
_cell.length_a   1.000
_cell.length_b   1.000
_cell.length_c   1.000
_cell.angle_alpha   90.00
_cell.angle_beta   90.00
_cell.angle_gamma   90.00
#
_symmetry.space_group_name_H-M   'P 1'
#
loop_
_entity.id
_entity.type
_entity.pdbx_description
1 polymer ?
#
loop_
_entity_poly.entity_id
_entity_poly.type
_entity_poly.pdbx_seq_one_letter_code
_entity_poly.pdbx_strand_id
1 'polypeptide(L)'
;ADDIAAGAVYDRAVHVYAMGRMGPFNDDLGASLVAHLQQQYPNFRPCKILDMGCSVGHSTLPYAEAYPEAEVYAIDIGASMLRYAHARAEALGKRVHFSQQNAEQTNFVDASFDLIVSHILLHETSGTAIRNIMRECQRLLTPGGMMFHVEVPQYQGMDPYDAFILDWDTYNNNEPFWGAMHDLDLV
;
A
#
# COMPACT_ATOMS: atom_id res chain seq x y z
N ALA A 1 9.73 -5.44 23.20
CA ALA A 1 10.28 -4.40 22.35
C ALA A 1 10.62 -4.88 20.96
N ASP A 2 11.26 -6.06 20.80
CA ASP A 2 11.72 -6.53 19.49
C ASP A 2 10.77 -7.58 18.89
N ASP A 3 9.49 -7.38 19.12
CA ASP A 3 8.46 -8.32 18.73
C ASP A 3 8.15 -8.19 17.23
N ILE A 4 8.59 -9.20 16.46
CA ILE A 4 8.24 -9.41 15.06
C ILE A 4 7.05 -10.39 14.93
N ALA A 5 6.58 -10.96 16.04
CA ALA A 5 5.54 -11.99 16.00
C ALA A 5 4.22 -11.49 15.41
N ALA A 6 3.84 -10.25 15.73
CA ALA A 6 2.63 -9.64 15.17
C ALA A 6 2.71 -9.54 13.64
N GLY A 7 3.85 -9.12 13.10
CA GLY A 7 4.08 -9.08 11.65
C GLY A 7 4.04 -10.48 11.01
N ALA A 8 4.64 -11.47 11.65
CA ALA A 8 4.62 -12.86 11.17
C ALA A 8 3.19 -13.46 11.19
N VAL A 9 2.41 -13.14 12.22
CA VAL A 9 0.99 -13.54 12.32
C VAL A 9 0.18 -12.88 11.20
N TYR A 10 0.38 -11.57 10.98
CA TYR A 10 -0.30 -10.84 9.91
C TYR A 10 0.06 -11.39 8.52
N ASP A 11 1.35 -11.61 8.25
CA ASP A 11 1.80 -12.20 6.97
C ASP A 11 1.09 -13.53 6.69
N ARG A 12 1.00 -14.40 7.72
CA ARG A 12 0.31 -15.67 7.58
C ARG A 12 -1.21 -15.53 7.49
N ALA A 13 -1.79 -14.59 8.23
CA ALA A 13 -3.22 -14.32 8.21
C ALA A 13 -3.69 -13.84 6.82
N VAL A 14 -2.95 -12.95 6.17
CA VAL A 14 -3.24 -12.50 4.80
C VAL A 14 -3.23 -13.67 3.83
N HIS A 15 -2.26 -14.58 3.92
CA HIS A 15 -2.22 -15.76 3.06
C HIS A 15 -3.46 -16.67 3.25
N VAL A 16 -3.89 -16.88 4.49
CA VAL A 16 -5.07 -17.68 4.82
C VAL A 16 -6.36 -16.98 4.38
N TYR A 17 -6.49 -15.68 4.69
CA TYR A 17 -7.64 -14.85 4.31
C TYR A 17 -7.83 -14.82 2.78
N ALA A 18 -6.75 -14.58 2.05
CA ALA A 18 -6.76 -14.57 0.59
C ALA A 18 -6.81 -15.99 -0.03
N MET A 19 -6.87 -17.05 0.77
CA MET A 19 -6.86 -18.44 0.30
C MET A 19 -5.67 -18.74 -0.64
N GLY A 20 -4.50 -18.14 -0.36
CA GLY A 20 -3.29 -18.26 -1.18
C GLY A 20 -3.34 -17.59 -2.55
N ARG A 21 -4.39 -16.84 -2.87
CA ARG A 21 -4.58 -16.21 -4.20
C ARG A 21 -3.63 -15.05 -4.47
N MET A 22 -3.01 -14.50 -3.43
CA MET A 22 -2.05 -13.40 -3.55
C MET A 22 -0.60 -13.87 -3.75
N GLY A 23 -0.42 -15.10 -4.23
CA GLY A 23 0.89 -15.69 -4.46
C GLY A 23 1.57 -16.21 -3.18
N PRO A 24 2.72 -16.88 -3.33
CA PRO A 24 3.44 -17.49 -2.21
C PRO A 24 4.05 -16.46 -1.24
N PHE A 25 4.23 -15.22 -1.69
CA PHE A 25 4.78 -14.11 -0.90
C PHE A 25 3.75 -13.04 -0.56
N ASN A 26 2.47 -13.25 -0.88
CA ASN A 26 1.36 -12.28 -0.75
C ASN A 26 1.64 -10.95 -1.47
N ASP A 27 2.35 -10.97 -2.58
CA ASP A 27 2.91 -9.80 -3.25
C ASP A 27 2.17 -9.43 -4.55
N ASP A 28 1.08 -10.13 -4.86
CA ASP A 28 0.33 -10.01 -6.11
C ASP A 28 -0.15 -8.57 -6.41
N LEU A 29 -0.63 -7.83 -5.40
CA LEU A 29 -1.10 -6.46 -5.60
C LEU A 29 0.05 -5.53 -6.03
N GLY A 30 1.19 -5.61 -5.36
CA GLY A 30 2.37 -4.83 -5.73
C GLY A 30 2.90 -5.22 -7.10
N ALA A 31 2.99 -6.53 -7.37
CA ALA A 31 3.45 -7.05 -8.66
C ALA A 31 2.51 -6.63 -9.81
N SER A 32 1.20 -6.65 -9.58
CA SER A 32 0.19 -6.23 -10.56
C SER A 32 0.31 -4.75 -10.91
N LEU A 33 0.50 -3.86 -9.90
CA LEU A 33 0.69 -2.44 -10.18
C LEU A 33 2.03 -2.18 -10.88
N VAL A 34 3.10 -2.87 -10.49
CA VAL A 34 4.40 -2.79 -11.20
C VAL A 34 4.23 -3.17 -12.67
N ALA A 35 3.55 -4.28 -12.97
CA ALA A 35 3.30 -4.72 -14.33
C ALA A 35 2.49 -3.69 -15.12
N HIS A 36 1.45 -3.10 -14.49
CA HIS A 36 0.67 -2.01 -15.07
C HIS A 36 1.54 -0.79 -15.41
N LEU A 37 2.37 -0.35 -14.47
CA LEU A 37 3.28 0.78 -14.67
C LEU A 37 4.24 0.54 -15.82
N GLN A 38 4.87 -0.63 -15.90
CA GLN A 38 5.79 -0.99 -16.97
C GLN A 38 5.10 -1.05 -18.33
N GLN A 39 3.85 -1.48 -18.38
CA GLN A 39 3.06 -1.55 -19.60
C GLN A 39 2.57 -0.18 -20.06
N GLN A 40 2.01 0.62 -19.15
CA GLN A 40 1.41 1.92 -19.52
C GLN A 40 2.44 3.04 -19.63
N TYR A 41 3.52 2.95 -18.86
CA TYR A 41 4.56 3.97 -18.78
C TYR A 41 5.96 3.36 -19.04
N PRO A 42 6.22 2.75 -20.21
CA PRO A 42 7.41 1.93 -20.46
C PRO A 42 8.74 2.71 -20.36
N ASN A 43 8.68 4.03 -20.39
CA ASN A 43 9.85 4.92 -20.26
C ASN A 43 10.00 5.55 -18.86
N PHE A 44 9.07 5.28 -17.95
CA PHE A 44 9.12 5.81 -16.59
C PHE A 44 10.21 5.09 -15.79
N ARG A 45 11.11 5.86 -15.21
CA ARG A 45 12.24 5.36 -14.41
C ARG A 45 12.29 6.18 -13.11
N PRO A 46 11.50 5.78 -12.09
CA PRO A 46 11.54 6.47 -10.81
C PRO A 46 12.90 6.31 -10.15
N CYS A 47 13.43 7.38 -9.58
CA CYS A 47 14.62 7.36 -8.73
C CYS A 47 14.25 7.13 -7.26
N LYS A 48 13.09 7.65 -6.84
CA LYS A 48 12.59 7.49 -5.45
C LYS A 48 11.12 7.09 -5.46
N ILE A 49 10.85 6.00 -4.75
CA ILE A 49 9.51 5.42 -4.60
C ILE A 49 9.13 5.45 -3.13
N LEU A 50 7.90 5.86 -2.81
CA LEU A 50 7.32 5.81 -1.47
C LEU A 50 6.10 4.90 -1.46
N ASP A 51 6.11 3.89 -0.60
CA ASP A 51 4.94 3.06 -0.29
C ASP A 51 4.36 3.49 1.07
N MET A 52 3.13 3.98 1.05
CA MET A 52 2.41 4.47 2.23
C MET A 52 1.50 3.37 2.78
N GLY A 53 1.62 3.06 4.09
CA GLY A 53 0.87 1.97 4.72
C GLY A 53 1.39 0.60 4.33
N CYS A 54 2.69 0.44 4.30
CA CYS A 54 3.36 -0.75 3.76
C CYS A 54 3.17 -2.03 4.59
N SER A 55 2.67 -1.93 5.83
CA SER A 55 2.50 -3.07 6.73
C SER A 55 3.76 -3.94 6.80
N VAL A 56 3.68 -5.20 6.42
CA VAL A 56 4.81 -6.17 6.40
C VAL A 56 5.57 -6.20 5.06
N GLY A 57 5.33 -5.23 4.19
CA GLY A 57 6.06 -5.05 2.94
C GLY A 57 5.64 -5.98 1.79
N HIS A 58 4.44 -6.56 1.83
CA HIS A 58 3.96 -7.44 0.77
C HIS A 58 4.01 -6.76 -0.60
N SER A 59 3.40 -5.60 -0.73
CA SER A 59 3.33 -4.84 -1.97
C SER A 59 4.57 -3.98 -2.23
N THR A 60 5.38 -3.71 -1.20
CA THR A 60 6.61 -2.90 -1.30
C THR A 60 7.73 -3.60 -2.06
N LEU A 61 7.96 -4.89 -1.77
CA LEU A 61 9.12 -5.61 -2.29
C LEU A 61 9.14 -5.77 -3.81
N PRO A 62 7.99 -5.93 -4.52
CA PRO A 62 7.95 -5.89 -5.99
C PRO A 62 8.53 -4.62 -6.60
N TYR A 63 8.40 -3.46 -5.97
CA TYR A 63 9.01 -2.23 -6.48
C TYR A 63 10.53 -2.26 -6.36
N ALA A 64 11.07 -2.75 -5.23
CA ALA A 64 12.51 -2.90 -5.04
C ALA A 64 13.12 -3.92 -6.02
N GLU A 65 12.33 -4.87 -6.50
CA GLU A 65 12.76 -5.83 -7.51
C GLU A 65 12.71 -5.24 -8.92
N ALA A 66 11.60 -4.57 -9.25
CA ALA A 66 11.35 -4.05 -10.59
C ALA A 66 12.18 -2.80 -10.94
N TYR A 67 12.55 -2.03 -9.92
CA TYR A 67 13.31 -0.79 -10.05
C TYR A 67 14.58 -0.82 -9.17
N PRO A 68 15.57 -1.67 -9.51
CA PRO A 68 16.73 -1.93 -8.67
C PRO A 68 17.65 -0.70 -8.46
N GLU A 69 17.53 0.30 -9.34
CA GLU A 69 18.27 1.57 -9.25
C GLU A 69 17.52 2.63 -8.41
N ALA A 70 16.25 2.39 -8.07
CA ALA A 70 15.47 3.30 -7.26
C ALA A 70 15.73 3.12 -5.76
N GLU A 71 15.69 4.21 -5.01
CA GLU A 71 15.56 4.16 -3.56
C GLU A 71 14.09 3.95 -3.19
N VAL A 72 13.79 2.80 -2.58
CA VAL A 72 12.42 2.47 -2.13
C VAL A 72 12.30 2.79 -0.65
N TYR A 73 11.36 3.67 -0.33
CA TYR A 73 10.96 4.03 1.03
C TYR A 73 9.59 3.44 1.33
N ALA A 74 9.38 3.01 2.56
CA ALA A 74 8.13 2.44 2.99
C ALA A 74 7.79 2.90 4.41
N ILE A 75 6.56 3.36 4.61
CA ILE A 75 6.11 3.88 5.90
C ILE A 75 4.86 3.16 6.38
N ASP A 76 4.77 3.01 7.70
CA ASP A 76 3.60 2.50 8.38
C ASP A 76 3.56 3.05 9.81
N ILE A 77 2.40 3.06 10.46
CA ILE A 77 2.28 3.41 11.88
C ILE A 77 2.59 2.23 12.80
N GLY A 78 2.51 1.01 12.30
CA GLY A 78 2.69 -0.24 13.03
C GLY A 78 4.16 -0.63 13.19
N ALA A 79 4.83 -0.24 14.26
CA ALA A 79 6.24 -0.53 14.50
C ALA A 79 6.59 -2.03 14.45
N SER A 80 5.70 -2.91 14.89
CA SER A 80 5.90 -4.37 14.82
C SER A 80 5.83 -4.90 13.39
N MET A 81 4.95 -4.32 12.56
CA MET A 81 4.85 -4.63 11.13
C MET A 81 6.15 -4.25 10.42
N LEU A 82 6.62 -3.03 10.65
CA LEU A 82 7.87 -2.53 10.05
C LEU A 82 9.10 -3.34 10.44
N ARG A 83 9.20 -3.80 11.70
CA ARG A 83 10.32 -4.68 12.11
C ARG A 83 10.30 -6.01 11.36
N TYR A 84 9.12 -6.59 11.19
CA TYR A 84 8.97 -7.81 10.39
C TYR A 84 9.25 -7.54 8.91
N ALA A 85 8.73 -6.44 8.34
CA ALA A 85 8.98 -6.03 6.96
C ALA A 85 10.48 -5.89 6.67
N HIS A 86 11.22 -5.26 7.59
CA HIS A 86 12.66 -5.12 7.47
C HIS A 86 13.37 -6.48 7.47
N ALA A 87 13.08 -7.35 8.45
CA ALA A 87 13.66 -8.69 8.52
C ALA A 87 13.30 -9.52 7.26
N ARG A 88 12.07 -9.39 6.74
CA ARG A 88 11.62 -10.05 5.53
C ARG A 88 12.38 -9.54 4.30
N ALA A 89 12.54 -8.23 4.17
CA ALA A 89 13.30 -7.62 3.07
C ALA A 89 14.76 -8.09 3.08
N GLU A 90 15.41 -8.09 4.24
CA GLU A 90 16.77 -8.62 4.39
C GLU A 90 16.88 -10.10 4.00
N ALA A 91 15.94 -10.94 4.47
CA ALA A 91 15.90 -12.37 4.14
C ALA A 91 15.72 -12.63 2.63
N LEU A 92 15.04 -11.72 1.92
CA LEU A 92 14.82 -11.79 0.47
C LEU A 92 15.85 -10.99 -0.33
N GLY A 93 16.88 -10.42 0.31
CA GLY A 93 17.95 -9.65 -0.34
C GLY A 93 17.45 -8.36 -1.00
N LYS A 94 16.37 -7.75 -0.49
CA LYS A 94 15.79 -6.50 -1.00
C LYS A 94 16.18 -5.31 -0.12
N ARG A 95 16.48 -4.18 -0.73
CA ARG A 95 16.81 -2.93 -0.02
C ARG A 95 15.60 -2.01 0.00
N VAL A 96 15.08 -1.72 1.20
CA VAL A 96 13.97 -0.80 1.44
C VAL A 96 14.26 0.01 2.70
N HIS A 97 13.96 1.30 2.66
CA HIS A 97 14.08 2.22 3.79
C HIS A 97 12.76 2.28 4.56
N PHE A 98 12.63 1.43 5.58
CA PHE A 98 11.44 1.42 6.43
C PHE A 98 11.50 2.49 7.51
N SER A 99 10.39 3.22 7.72
CA SER A 99 10.28 4.18 8.83
C SER A 99 8.85 4.26 9.37
N GLN A 100 8.76 4.46 10.70
CA GLN A 100 7.46 4.61 11.36
C GLN A 100 6.97 6.05 11.20
N GLN A 101 5.95 6.26 10.35
CA GLN A 101 5.38 7.58 10.07
C GLN A 101 3.88 7.47 9.81
N ASN A 102 3.17 8.58 10.04
CA ASN A 102 1.77 8.73 9.66
C ASN A 102 1.71 9.26 8.20
N ALA A 103 0.98 8.55 7.34
CA ALA A 103 0.79 8.92 5.94
C ALA A 103 0.04 10.26 5.73
N GLU A 104 -0.69 10.74 6.76
CA GLU A 104 -1.35 12.05 6.73
C GLU A 104 -0.37 13.22 6.81
N GLN A 105 0.80 13.01 7.42
CA GLN A 105 1.84 14.01 7.59
C GLN A 105 3.17 13.31 7.86
N THR A 106 4.03 13.27 6.86
CA THR A 106 5.36 12.66 6.95
C THR A 106 6.44 13.68 7.27
N ASN A 107 7.63 13.21 7.62
CA ASN A 107 8.81 14.08 7.82
C ASN A 107 9.69 14.20 6.57
N PHE A 108 9.24 13.73 5.42
CA PHE A 108 9.96 13.88 4.17
C PHE A 108 9.86 15.32 3.63
N VAL A 109 10.88 15.74 2.89
CA VAL A 109 10.90 17.06 2.24
C VAL A 109 9.93 17.10 1.05
N ASP A 110 9.49 18.29 0.69
CA ASP A 110 8.62 18.52 -0.47
C ASP A 110 9.31 18.06 -1.75
N ALA A 111 8.52 17.61 -2.72
CA ALA A 111 8.97 17.23 -4.05
C ALA A 111 10.17 16.25 -4.02
N SER A 112 10.06 15.16 -3.25
CA SER A 112 11.16 14.21 -3.05
C SER A 112 10.93 12.82 -3.65
N PHE A 113 9.72 12.53 -4.16
CA PHE A 113 9.39 11.21 -4.71
C PHE A 113 8.86 11.29 -6.13
N ASP A 114 9.32 10.40 -6.99
CA ASP A 114 8.85 10.28 -8.37
C ASP A 114 7.62 9.39 -8.49
N LEU A 115 7.48 8.44 -7.57
CA LEU A 115 6.35 7.53 -7.47
C LEU A 115 5.91 7.41 -6.02
N ILE A 116 4.62 7.62 -5.77
CA ILE A 116 3.99 7.33 -4.49
C ILE A 116 2.92 6.29 -4.72
N VAL A 117 2.93 5.25 -3.89
CA VAL A 117 1.94 4.16 -3.97
C VAL A 117 1.34 3.88 -2.60
N SER A 118 0.14 3.32 -2.58
CA SER A 118 -0.41 2.62 -1.44
C SER A 118 -1.24 1.42 -1.90
N HIS A 119 -1.34 0.43 -1.06
CA HIS A 119 -2.11 -0.78 -1.33
C HIS A 119 -2.99 -1.08 -0.13
N ILE A 120 -4.32 -1.03 -0.38
CA ILE A 120 -5.30 -1.39 0.66
C ILE A 120 -5.09 -0.54 1.93
N LEU A 121 -4.85 0.76 1.76
CA LEU A 121 -4.64 1.72 2.85
C LEU A 121 -5.86 2.59 3.10
N LEU A 122 -6.52 3.07 2.04
CA LEU A 122 -7.50 4.14 2.19
C LEU A 122 -8.75 3.68 2.93
N HIS A 123 -9.16 2.44 2.74
CA HIS A 123 -10.30 1.85 3.46
C HIS A 123 -10.05 1.60 4.95
N GLU A 124 -8.80 1.65 5.40
CA GLU A 124 -8.41 1.60 6.81
C GLU A 124 -8.45 2.99 7.48
N THR A 125 -8.79 4.04 6.72
CA THR A 125 -8.67 5.41 7.17
C THR A 125 -9.96 6.21 7.02
N SER A 126 -10.16 7.20 7.90
CA SER A 126 -11.34 8.09 7.80
C SER A 126 -11.30 8.96 6.55
N GLY A 127 -12.46 9.42 6.07
CA GLY A 127 -12.53 10.35 4.94
C GLY A 127 -11.76 11.67 5.16
N THR A 128 -11.47 12.06 6.41
CA THR A 128 -10.58 13.18 6.71
C THR A 128 -9.12 12.80 6.49
N ALA A 129 -8.73 11.61 6.96
CA ALA A 129 -7.38 11.09 6.77
C ALA A 129 -7.06 10.87 5.29
N ILE A 130 -8.01 10.34 4.49
CA ILE A 130 -7.84 10.20 3.03
C ILE A 130 -7.49 11.55 2.41
N ARG A 131 -8.24 12.62 2.72
CA ARG A 131 -7.94 13.96 2.19
C ARG A 131 -6.56 14.48 2.62
N ASN A 132 -6.13 14.18 3.83
CA ASN A 132 -4.81 14.57 4.32
C ASN A 132 -3.71 13.78 3.61
N ILE A 133 -3.89 12.47 3.42
CA ILE A 133 -2.98 11.60 2.66
C ILE A 133 -2.82 12.12 1.21
N MET A 134 -3.93 12.47 0.53
CA MET A 134 -3.85 13.01 -0.83
C MET A 134 -3.08 14.34 -0.90
N ARG A 135 -3.27 15.25 0.09
CA ARG A 135 -2.48 16.50 0.16
C ARG A 135 -1.00 16.21 0.43
N GLU A 136 -0.72 15.24 1.29
CA GLU A 136 0.66 14.83 1.57
C GLU A 136 1.31 14.22 0.33
N CYS A 137 0.63 13.35 -0.40
CA CYS A 137 1.11 12.83 -1.70
C CYS A 137 1.43 13.98 -2.66
N GLN A 138 0.52 14.96 -2.79
CA GLN A 138 0.75 16.13 -3.65
C GLN A 138 1.98 16.95 -3.22
N ARG A 139 2.20 17.12 -1.90
CA ARG A 139 3.39 17.84 -1.38
C ARG A 139 4.68 17.10 -1.70
N LEU A 140 4.66 15.78 -1.60
CA LEU A 140 5.84 14.93 -1.73
C LEU A 140 6.23 14.62 -3.18
N LEU A 141 5.29 14.68 -4.12
CA LEU A 141 5.57 14.37 -5.53
C LEU A 141 6.47 15.42 -6.18
N THR A 142 7.47 14.95 -6.90
CA THR A 142 8.26 15.79 -7.82
C THR A 142 7.37 16.27 -8.98
N PRO A 143 7.71 17.39 -9.66
CA PRO A 143 7.04 17.76 -10.89
C PRO A 143 7.12 16.62 -11.93
N GLY A 144 5.98 16.12 -12.39
CA GLY A 144 5.89 14.98 -13.29
C GLY A 144 5.90 13.60 -12.61
N GLY A 145 5.98 13.57 -11.28
CA GLY A 145 5.81 12.35 -10.51
C GLY A 145 4.37 11.83 -10.55
N MET A 146 4.19 10.57 -10.22
CA MET A 146 2.91 9.87 -10.28
C MET A 146 2.55 9.29 -8.92
N MET A 147 1.24 9.19 -8.64
CA MET A 147 0.73 8.43 -7.50
C MET A 147 -0.32 7.42 -7.95
N PHE A 148 -0.32 6.27 -7.28
CA PHE A 148 -1.29 5.20 -7.49
C PHE A 148 -1.73 4.60 -6.16
N HIS A 149 -3.04 4.43 -6.02
CA HIS A 149 -3.65 3.80 -4.87
C HIS A 149 -4.42 2.57 -5.33
N VAL A 150 -3.97 1.38 -4.93
CA VAL A 150 -4.66 0.12 -5.20
C VAL A 150 -5.59 -0.15 -4.03
N GLU A 151 -6.87 -0.17 -4.33
CA GLU A 151 -7.93 -0.25 -3.31
C GLU A 151 -9.01 -1.27 -3.66
N VAL A 152 -9.85 -1.54 -2.68
CA VAL A 152 -11.07 -2.30 -2.88
C VAL A 152 -11.99 -1.57 -3.86
N PRO A 153 -12.75 -2.29 -4.70
CA PRO A 153 -13.60 -1.66 -5.70
C PRO A 153 -14.70 -0.79 -5.06
N GLN A 154 -15.02 0.33 -5.70
CA GLN A 154 -16.14 1.19 -5.32
C GLN A 154 -17.47 0.57 -5.77
N TYR A 155 -18.58 0.91 -5.10
CA TYR A 155 -19.92 0.42 -5.47
C TYR A 155 -20.43 1.00 -6.79
N GLN A 156 -19.93 2.15 -7.21
CA GLN A 156 -20.38 2.80 -8.44
C GLN A 156 -20.19 1.90 -9.67
N GLY A 157 -21.29 1.56 -10.33
CA GLY A 157 -21.27 0.70 -11.51
C GLY A 157 -21.15 -0.81 -11.24
N MET A 158 -21.13 -1.20 -9.96
CA MET A 158 -21.09 -2.61 -9.56
C MET A 158 -22.46 -3.26 -9.66
N ASP A 159 -22.49 -4.58 -9.93
CA ASP A 159 -23.72 -5.35 -9.82
C ASP A 159 -24.26 -5.31 -8.38
N PRO A 160 -25.59 -5.15 -8.16
CA PRO A 160 -26.17 -5.05 -6.83
C PRO A 160 -25.88 -6.24 -5.91
N TYR A 161 -25.73 -7.44 -6.46
CA TYR A 161 -25.38 -8.63 -5.67
C TYR A 161 -23.92 -8.59 -5.23
N ASP A 162 -23.00 -8.17 -6.10
CA ASP A 162 -21.59 -8.03 -5.75
C ASP A 162 -21.39 -6.91 -4.72
N ALA A 163 -22.09 -5.79 -4.86
CA ALA A 163 -22.09 -4.71 -3.87
C ALA A 163 -22.60 -5.20 -2.50
N PHE A 164 -23.70 -5.98 -2.49
CA PHE A 164 -24.24 -6.57 -1.27
C PHE A 164 -23.22 -7.53 -0.60
N ILE A 165 -22.52 -8.36 -1.38
CA ILE A 165 -21.51 -9.29 -0.82
C ILE A 165 -20.35 -8.54 -0.20
N LEU A 166 -19.87 -7.47 -0.84
CA LEU A 166 -18.81 -6.62 -0.29
C LEU A 166 -19.25 -5.90 0.99
N ASP A 167 -20.46 -5.38 1.03
CA ASP A 167 -21.02 -4.72 2.20
C ASP A 167 -21.20 -5.71 3.36
N TRP A 168 -21.66 -6.92 3.06
CA TRP A 168 -21.78 -8.01 4.03
C TRP A 168 -20.41 -8.41 4.59
N ASP A 169 -19.39 -8.53 3.75
CA ASP A 169 -18.00 -8.83 4.15
C ASP A 169 -17.44 -7.73 5.04
N THR A 170 -17.57 -6.47 4.63
CA THR A 170 -17.23 -5.27 5.39
C THR A 170 -17.84 -5.27 6.80
N TYR A 171 -19.14 -5.55 6.89
CA TYR A 171 -19.85 -5.61 8.16
C TYR A 171 -19.32 -6.74 9.07
N ASN A 172 -19.09 -7.93 8.51
CA ASN A 172 -18.67 -9.10 9.29
C ASN A 172 -17.19 -9.04 9.71
N ASN A 173 -16.35 -8.32 8.96
CA ASN A 173 -14.96 -8.08 9.31
C ASN A 173 -14.77 -6.86 10.23
N ASN A 174 -15.87 -6.14 10.56
CA ASN A 174 -15.83 -4.95 11.40
C ASN A 174 -14.91 -3.86 10.84
N GLU A 175 -15.05 -3.57 9.56
CA GLU A 175 -14.27 -2.58 8.80
C GLU A 175 -14.98 -1.21 8.79
N PRO A 176 -14.77 -0.34 9.79
CA PRO A 176 -15.61 0.85 9.99
C PRO A 176 -15.42 1.92 8.90
N PHE A 177 -14.30 1.91 8.21
CA PHE A 177 -14.00 2.92 7.19
C PHE A 177 -14.19 2.43 5.75
N TRP A 178 -14.16 1.15 5.54
CA TRP A 178 -14.33 0.54 4.22
C TRP A 178 -15.69 0.91 3.61
N GLY A 179 -16.79 0.70 4.33
CA GLY A 179 -18.12 1.13 3.88
C GLY A 179 -18.18 2.62 3.53
N ALA A 180 -17.57 3.48 4.36
CA ALA A 180 -17.53 4.92 4.11
C ALA A 180 -16.68 5.31 2.89
N MET A 181 -15.64 4.53 2.57
CA MET A 181 -14.79 4.77 1.40
C MET A 181 -15.52 4.49 0.09
N HIS A 182 -16.41 3.51 0.05
CA HIS A 182 -17.18 3.17 -1.16
C HIS A 182 -18.04 4.32 -1.68
N ASP A 183 -18.44 5.24 -0.80
CA ASP A 183 -19.26 6.41 -1.13
C ASP A 183 -18.42 7.63 -1.53
N LEU A 184 -17.09 7.54 -1.45
CA LEU A 184 -16.22 8.64 -1.84
C LEU A 184 -15.96 8.65 -3.34
N ASP A 185 -16.03 9.83 -3.94
CA ASP A 185 -15.51 10.10 -5.26
C ASP A 185 -13.99 10.32 -5.14
N LEU A 186 -13.21 9.33 -5.58
CA LEU A 186 -11.76 9.32 -5.51
C LEU A 186 -11.08 9.66 -6.85
N VAL A 187 -11.86 10.00 -7.89
CA VAL A 187 -11.38 10.31 -9.24
C VAL A 187 -11.50 11.80 -9.54
#